data_cae3fc1155b44ffeb0eaeb2e44e8e71d
#
_entry.id   cae3fc1155b44ffeb0eaeb2e44e8e71d
#
_cell.length_a   1.000
_cell.length_b   1.000
_cell.length_c   1.000
_cell.angle_alpha   90.00
_cell.angle_beta   90.00
_cell.angle_gamma   90.00
#
_symmetry.space_group_name_H-M   'P 1'
#
loop_
_entity.id
_entity.type
_entity.pdbx_description
1 polymer ?
#
loop_
_entity_poly.entity_id
_entity_poly.type
_entity_poly.pdbx_seq_one_letter_code
_entity_poly.pdbx_strand_id
1 'polypeptide(L)' 'MREVTTGLQSQGVISQMKHWLLNEQEWRRNPGSMGESISSNADDRTIHELYAFPFMDAVHAGAASAMCSV' A
#
# COMPACT_ATOMS: atom_id res chain seq x y z
N MET A 1 -0.27 -11.16 0.48
CA MET A 1 -0.17 -10.46 1.78
C MET A 1 -0.87 -11.19 2.93
N ARG A 2 -1.83 -12.06 2.66
CA ARG A 2 -2.57 -12.80 3.69
C ARG A 2 -1.64 -13.65 4.56
N GLU A 3 -0.79 -14.45 3.93
CA GLU A 3 0.09 -15.38 4.64
C GLU A 3 1.11 -14.65 5.52
N VAL A 4 1.69 -13.57 5.01
CA VAL A 4 2.64 -12.76 5.77
C VAL A 4 1.95 -12.10 6.97
N THR A 5 0.77 -11.52 6.75
CA THR A 5 -0.03 -10.90 7.81
C THR A 5 -0.37 -11.93 8.90
N THR A 6 -0.87 -13.08 8.51
CA THR A 6 -1.23 -14.15 9.44
C THR A 6 0.01 -14.64 10.21
N GLY A 7 1.12 -14.84 9.51
CA GLY A 7 2.36 -15.29 10.12
C GLY A 7 2.90 -14.31 11.15
N LEU A 8 2.98 -13.03 10.81
CA LEU A 8 3.45 -11.99 11.74
C LEU A 8 2.56 -11.89 12.98
N GLN A 9 1.26 -11.83 12.78
CA GLN A 9 0.33 -11.63 13.89
C GLN A 9 0.17 -12.86 14.77
N SER A 10 0.46 -14.06 14.24
CA SER A 10 0.49 -15.28 15.06
C SER A 10 1.58 -15.25 16.13
N GLN A 11 2.60 -14.41 15.97
CA GLN A 11 3.69 -14.23 16.93
C GLN A 11 3.49 -13.00 17.83
N GLY A 12 2.31 -12.40 17.82
CA GLY A 12 2.00 -11.24 18.64
C GLY A 12 2.54 -9.92 18.08
N VAL A 13 2.95 -9.88 16.83
CA VAL A 13 3.46 -8.68 16.17
C VAL A 13 2.34 -8.05 15.34
N ILE A 14 2.15 -6.73 15.50
CA ILE A 14 1.19 -5.99 14.68
C ILE A 14 1.72 -5.90 13.25
N SER A 15 0.94 -6.40 12.29
CA SER A 15 1.26 -6.29 10.87
C SER A 15 0.72 -4.97 10.35
N GLN A 16 1.59 -4.16 9.74
CA GLN A 16 1.21 -2.92 9.07
C GLN A 16 1.44 -3.05 7.58
N MET A 17 0.37 -2.92 6.80
CA MET A 17 0.47 -2.91 5.34
C MET A 17 0.79 -1.51 4.85
N LYS A 18 1.72 -1.40 3.89
CA LYS A 18 2.12 -0.10 3.32
C LYS A 18 2.61 -0.25 1.88
N HIS A 19 2.70 0.82 1.14
CA HIS A 19 2.03 2.09 1.44
C HIS A 19 0.74 2.12 0.64
N TRP A 20 -0.32 2.49 1.29
CA TRP A 20 -1.62 2.53 0.64
C TRP A 20 -1.83 3.91 0.03
N LEU A 21 -1.80 4.16 -1.32
CA LEU A 21 -1.91 3.17 -2.37
C LEU A 21 -1.21 3.75 -3.61
N LEU A 22 -0.81 2.91 -4.58
CA LEU A 22 -0.21 3.33 -5.86
C LEU A 22 1.19 3.95 -5.73
N ASN A 23 1.92 3.65 -4.68
CA ASN A 23 3.28 4.15 -4.48
C ASN A 23 4.30 3.14 -4.98
N GLU A 24 4.28 2.86 -6.30
CA GLU A 24 5.14 1.84 -6.90
C GLU A 24 6.44 2.42 -7.46
N GLN A 25 6.49 3.73 -7.72
CA GLN A 25 7.63 4.40 -8.30
C GLN A 25 8.06 5.60 -7.48
N GLU A 26 9.37 5.85 -7.47
CA GLU A 26 9.98 6.97 -6.75
C GLU A 26 10.34 8.15 -7.65
N TRP A 27 10.17 8.03 -8.97
CA TRP A 27 10.50 9.08 -9.91
C TRP A 27 9.68 10.34 -9.64
N ARG A 28 10.36 11.44 -9.37
CA ARG A 28 9.76 12.73 -9.02
C ARG A 28 8.79 12.67 -7.83
N ARG A 29 9.06 11.77 -6.90
CA ARG A 29 8.21 11.61 -5.72
C ARG A 29 8.19 12.87 -4.84
N ASN A 30 9.35 13.49 -4.67
CA ASN A 30 9.47 14.69 -3.83
C ASN A 30 9.58 15.95 -4.67
N PRO A 31 9.01 17.08 -4.20
CA PRO A 31 9.26 18.37 -4.84
C PRO A 31 10.75 18.69 -4.72
N GLY A 32 11.31 19.20 -5.79
CA GLY A 32 12.71 19.58 -5.84
C GLY A 32 12.92 20.70 -6.84
N SER A 33 14.15 20.89 -7.30
CA SER A 33 14.49 21.89 -8.30
C SER A 33 13.77 21.71 -9.62
N MET A 34 13.13 20.56 -9.85
CA MET A 34 12.41 20.23 -11.07
C MET A 34 10.89 20.45 -10.98
N GLY A 35 10.38 21.03 -9.90
CA GLY A 35 8.97 21.37 -9.78
C GLY A 35 8.19 20.48 -8.82
N GLU A 36 6.92 20.25 -9.13
CA GLU A 36 6.00 19.53 -8.25
C GLU A 36 6.22 18.02 -8.24
N SER A 37 5.78 17.40 -7.17
CA SER A 37 5.75 15.94 -7.07
C SER A 37 4.78 15.35 -8.07
N ILE A 38 5.05 14.11 -8.48
CA ILE A 38 4.16 13.37 -9.36
C ILE A 38 2.89 12.97 -8.62
N SER A 39 1.77 12.91 -9.35
CA SER A 39 0.56 12.26 -8.89
C SER A 39 0.42 10.91 -9.58
N SER A 40 0.28 9.84 -8.79
CA SER A 40 0.08 8.49 -9.32
C SER A 40 -1.40 8.25 -9.52
N ASN A 41 -1.85 8.21 -10.77
CA ASN A 41 -3.26 8.08 -11.11
C ASN A 41 -3.52 6.75 -11.80
N ALA A 42 -4.66 6.15 -11.47
CA ALA A 42 -5.13 4.93 -12.11
C ALA A 42 -6.65 4.95 -12.15
N ASP A 43 -7.25 4.22 -13.09
CA ASP A 43 -8.69 4.10 -13.15
C ASP A 43 -9.22 3.18 -12.05
N ASP A 44 -10.52 3.24 -11.80
CA ASP A 44 -11.18 2.51 -10.73
C ASP A 44 -10.98 0.99 -10.85
N ARG A 45 -11.12 0.46 -12.04
CA ARG A 45 -10.94 -0.96 -12.29
C ARG A 45 -9.53 -1.43 -11.99
N THR A 46 -8.52 -0.69 -12.46
CA THR A 46 -7.12 -1.00 -12.22
C THR A 46 -6.80 -0.96 -10.73
N ILE A 47 -7.31 0.04 -10.02
CA ILE A 47 -7.12 0.15 -8.57
C ILE A 47 -7.67 -1.10 -7.86
N HIS A 48 -8.90 -1.49 -8.15
CA HIS A 48 -9.54 -2.62 -7.49
C HIS A 48 -8.95 -3.97 -7.86
N GLU A 49 -8.68 -4.20 -9.14
CA GLU A 49 -8.22 -5.51 -9.61
C GLU A 49 -6.75 -5.78 -9.32
N LEU A 50 -5.92 -4.74 -9.27
CA LEU A 50 -4.48 -4.91 -9.16
C LEU A 50 -3.88 -4.31 -7.88
N TYR A 51 -4.04 -3.01 -7.68
CA TYR A 51 -3.30 -2.32 -6.62
C TYR A 51 -3.95 -2.40 -5.25
N ALA A 52 -5.27 -2.33 -5.17
CA ALA A 52 -5.98 -2.45 -3.90
C ALA A 52 -6.17 -3.90 -3.44
N PHE A 53 -6.17 -4.85 -4.35
CA PHE A 53 -6.42 -6.27 -4.04
C PHE A 53 -5.51 -6.82 -2.95
N PRO A 54 -4.16 -6.64 -3.00
CA PRO A 54 -3.30 -7.14 -1.93
C PRO A 54 -3.61 -6.54 -0.57
N PHE A 55 -4.00 -5.27 -0.53
CA PHE A 55 -4.37 -4.60 0.73
C PHE A 55 -5.67 -5.14 1.28
N MET A 56 -6.66 -5.38 0.42
CA MET A 56 -7.92 -6.03 0.83
C MET A 56 -7.67 -7.42 1.39
N ASP A 57 -6.77 -8.17 0.77
CA ASP A 57 -6.37 -9.49 1.24
C ASP A 57 -5.76 -9.42 2.64
N ALA A 58 -4.91 -8.42 2.90
CA ALA A 58 -4.32 -8.20 4.22
C ALA A 58 -5.38 -7.82 5.26
N VAL A 59 -6.35 -6.97 4.89
CA VAL A 59 -7.47 -6.62 5.77
C VAL A 59 -8.28 -7.85 6.13
N HIS A 60 -8.60 -8.68 5.15
CA HIS A 60 -9.34 -9.93 5.39
C HIS A 60 -8.56 -10.91 6.27
N ALA A 61 -7.24 -10.86 6.27
CA ALA A 61 -6.39 -11.64 7.16
C ALA A 61 -6.28 -11.04 8.57
N GLY A 62 -6.87 -9.87 8.80
CA GLY A 62 -6.89 -9.22 10.10
C GLY A 62 -5.73 -8.27 10.37
N ALA A 63 -5.09 -7.70 9.33
CA ALA A 63 -4.03 -6.72 9.52
C ALA A 63 -4.49 -5.59 10.44
N ALA A 64 -3.68 -5.27 11.43
CA ALA A 64 -4.08 -4.35 12.51
C ALA A 64 -3.84 -2.87 12.18
N SER A 65 -3.02 -2.57 11.17
CA SER A 65 -2.74 -1.17 10.80
C SER A 65 -2.41 -1.03 9.32
N ALA A 66 -2.52 0.20 8.83
CA ALA A 66 -2.17 0.57 7.47
C ALA A 66 -1.46 1.93 7.48
N MET A 67 -0.47 2.08 6.61
CA MET A 67 0.21 3.36 6.42
C MET A 67 -0.15 3.91 5.05
N CYS A 68 -0.67 5.13 5.03
CA CYS A 68 -0.98 5.81 3.79
C CYS A 68 0.30 6.22 3.07
N SER A 69 0.24 6.23 1.75
CA SER A 69 1.32 6.75 0.92
C SER A 69 1.37 8.28 0.99
N VAL A 70 2.58 8.81 0.89
CA VAL A 70 2.82 10.26 0.86
C VAL A 70 3.48 10.64 -0.46
#